data_78ecd2137daf94494b004b22d9ef1848
#
_entry.id   78ecd2137daf94494b004b22d9ef1848
#
_cell.length_a   1.000
_cell.length_b   1.000
_cell.length_c   1.000
_cell.angle_alpha   90.00
_cell.angle_beta   90.00
_cell.angle_gamma   90.00
#
_symmetry.space_group_name_H-M   'P 1'
#
loop_
_entity.id
_entity.type
_entity.pdbx_description
1 polymer ?
#
loop_
_entity_poly.entity_id
_entity_poly.type
_entity_poly.pdbx_seq_one_letter_code
_entity_poly.pdbx_strand_id
1 'polypeptide(L)'
;MNDFIAARGQMAVSLAFHIIFSCVGMVMPFLMAFSHYKYLKTNNEIYKGLTKAWSKGVAILFATGAVSGTMLSFELGLLFPKFMKHAGPIFGMPFSLEGTAFFIEAIALGFFLYGWDKFNKWFHWFCGFLVGVSGLASGILVVAANAWMNSPSGFDYVNGKYLNIDPIKAMFNEAWFSQSLHMSVAAFCATGFAVAGLHAYFLLKGKNREFHLKAFRIAVIFGIFGAVLAPISGDVAAKSVAKRQPIKLAAMEAHFETEKGASFLIGGIPDEKAETVKYG
;
A
#
# COMPACT_ATOMS: atom_id res chain seq x y z
N MET A 1 10.58 -29.76 8.21
CA MET A 1 10.43 -28.59 7.31
C MET A 1 11.73 -27.81 7.39
N ASN A 2 12.32 -27.39 6.29
CA ASN A 2 13.57 -26.62 6.31
C ASN A 2 13.30 -25.25 6.94
N ASP A 3 14.12 -24.80 7.90
CA ASP A 3 13.95 -23.53 8.64
C ASP A 3 13.82 -22.32 7.70
N PHE A 4 14.53 -22.36 6.58
CA PHE A 4 14.45 -21.31 5.56
C PHE A 4 13.05 -21.24 4.90
N ILE A 5 12.43 -22.39 4.60
CA ILE A 5 11.07 -22.43 4.04
C ILE A 5 10.06 -21.96 5.09
N ALA A 6 10.25 -22.34 6.36
CA ALA A 6 9.41 -21.89 7.46
C ALA A 6 9.48 -20.35 7.62
N ALA A 7 10.68 -19.78 7.65
CA ALA A 7 10.90 -18.33 7.76
C ALA A 7 10.25 -17.56 6.59
N ARG A 8 10.41 -18.05 5.35
CA ARG A 8 9.75 -17.44 4.18
C ARG A 8 8.23 -17.55 4.23
N GLY A 9 7.71 -18.70 4.66
CA GLY A 9 6.27 -18.90 4.83
C GLY A 9 5.68 -17.96 5.87
N GLN A 10 6.32 -17.81 7.02
CA GLN A 10 5.90 -16.87 8.06
C GLN A 10 5.91 -15.44 7.54
N MET A 11 7.01 -14.96 6.95
CA MET A 11 7.10 -13.63 6.37
C MET A 11 6.03 -13.39 5.30
N ALA A 12 5.76 -14.37 4.44
CA ALA A 12 4.74 -14.24 3.39
C ALA A 12 3.33 -14.06 3.98
N VAL A 13 2.98 -14.81 5.03
CA VAL A 13 1.67 -14.69 5.70
C VAL A 13 1.55 -13.35 6.42
N SER A 14 2.59 -12.94 7.15
CA SER A 14 2.61 -11.66 7.88
C SER A 14 2.52 -10.47 6.91
N LEU A 15 3.24 -10.51 5.78
CA LEU A 15 3.16 -9.50 4.74
C LEU A 15 1.76 -9.46 4.10
N ALA A 16 1.20 -10.60 3.74
CA ALA A 16 -0.14 -10.66 3.14
C ALA A 16 -1.19 -10.06 4.09
N PHE A 17 -1.14 -10.42 5.37
CA PHE A 17 -2.01 -9.84 6.38
C PHE A 17 -1.84 -8.32 6.48
N HIS A 18 -0.59 -7.85 6.67
CA HIS A 18 -0.30 -6.43 6.85
C HIS A 18 -0.72 -5.61 5.64
N ILE A 19 -0.41 -6.04 4.42
CA ILE A 19 -0.70 -5.30 3.18
C ILE A 19 -2.21 -5.07 3.00
N ILE A 20 -3.05 -6.06 3.31
CA ILE A 20 -4.51 -5.93 3.20
C ILE A 20 -5.02 -4.79 4.11
N PHE A 21 -4.62 -4.79 5.38
CA PHE A 21 -5.06 -3.78 6.35
C PHE A 21 -4.44 -2.40 6.09
N SER A 22 -3.16 -2.36 5.75
CA SER A 22 -2.45 -1.11 5.44
C SER A 22 -2.99 -0.44 4.18
N CYS A 23 -3.30 -1.21 3.14
CA CYS A 23 -3.91 -0.71 1.91
C CYS A 23 -5.22 0.05 2.21
N VAL A 24 -6.10 -0.55 3.01
CA VAL A 24 -7.35 0.09 3.42
C VAL A 24 -7.08 1.25 4.39
N GLY A 25 -6.14 1.07 5.32
CA GLY A 25 -5.73 2.08 6.29
C GLY A 25 -5.20 3.37 5.66
N MET A 26 -4.41 3.29 4.60
CA MET A 26 -3.87 4.44 3.88
C MET A 26 -4.95 5.26 3.16
N VAL A 27 -5.98 4.63 2.62
CA VAL A 27 -6.96 5.31 1.74
C VAL A 27 -8.23 5.68 2.47
N MET A 28 -8.68 4.90 3.45
CA MET A 28 -9.90 5.15 4.21
C MET A 28 -9.94 6.55 4.86
N PRO A 29 -8.83 7.12 5.38
CA PRO A 29 -8.79 8.49 5.88
C PRO A 29 -9.14 9.55 4.83
N PHE A 30 -8.82 9.35 3.55
CA PHE A 30 -9.21 10.29 2.49
C PHE A 30 -10.73 10.26 2.26
N LEU A 31 -11.36 9.09 2.28
CA LEU A 31 -12.82 8.97 2.20
C LEU A 31 -13.46 9.68 3.39
N MET A 32 -12.93 9.46 4.59
CA MET A 32 -13.36 10.11 5.84
C MET A 32 -13.21 11.63 5.74
N ALA A 33 -12.05 12.14 5.32
CA ALA A 33 -11.80 13.56 5.17
C ALA A 33 -12.69 14.20 4.10
N PHE A 34 -12.97 13.49 3.00
CA PHE A 34 -13.89 13.95 1.96
C PHE A 34 -15.34 14.04 2.49
N SER A 35 -15.79 13.06 3.26
CA SER A 35 -17.09 13.11 3.94
C SER A 35 -17.17 14.29 4.91
N HIS A 36 -16.11 14.51 5.70
CA HIS A 36 -16.03 15.65 6.62
C HIS A 36 -16.05 16.99 5.88
N TYR A 37 -15.33 17.12 4.77
CA TYR A 37 -15.39 18.30 3.91
C TYR A 37 -16.83 18.58 3.41
N LYS A 38 -17.53 17.53 2.97
CA LYS A 38 -18.94 17.64 2.55
C LYS A 38 -19.84 18.12 3.69
N TYR A 39 -19.63 17.61 4.92
CA TYR A 39 -20.31 18.10 6.10
C TYR A 39 -20.06 19.60 6.32
N LEU A 40 -18.81 20.04 6.29
CA LEU A 40 -18.46 21.45 6.51
C LEU A 40 -19.05 22.40 5.47
N LYS A 41 -19.22 21.94 4.23
CA LYS A 41 -19.79 22.74 3.13
C LYS A 41 -21.30 22.73 3.10
N THR A 42 -21.96 21.65 3.53
CA THR A 42 -23.41 21.48 3.36
C THR A 42 -24.18 21.49 4.67
N ASN A 43 -23.50 21.44 5.81
CA ASN A 43 -24.08 21.24 7.15
C ASN A 43 -25.02 20.01 7.23
N ASN A 44 -24.87 19.03 6.34
CA ASN A 44 -25.69 17.84 6.32
C ASN A 44 -25.19 16.81 7.36
N GLU A 45 -26.00 16.55 8.38
CA GLU A 45 -25.67 15.66 9.50
C GLU A 45 -25.38 14.21 9.09
N ILE A 46 -25.86 13.77 7.93
CA ILE A 46 -25.55 12.43 7.42
C ILE A 46 -24.05 12.31 7.10
N TYR A 47 -23.45 13.34 6.52
CA TYR A 47 -21.99 13.34 6.28
C TYR A 47 -21.20 13.38 7.59
N LYS A 48 -21.67 14.09 8.62
CA LYS A 48 -21.08 14.05 9.96
C LYS A 48 -21.14 12.65 10.57
N GLY A 49 -22.32 12.02 10.49
CA GLY A 49 -22.53 10.65 10.94
C GLY A 49 -21.63 9.66 10.21
N LEU A 50 -21.50 9.81 8.89
CA LEU A 50 -20.63 9.00 8.05
C LEU A 50 -19.14 9.18 8.42
N THR A 51 -18.70 10.41 8.60
CA THR A 51 -17.34 10.73 9.05
C THR A 51 -17.03 10.05 10.40
N LYS A 52 -17.94 10.16 11.38
CA LYS A 52 -17.80 9.50 12.69
C LYS A 52 -17.81 7.98 12.61
N ALA A 53 -18.59 7.39 11.71
CA ALA A 53 -18.60 5.96 11.50
C ALA A 53 -17.28 5.47 10.87
N TRP A 54 -16.82 6.16 9.85
CA TRP A 54 -15.56 5.83 9.18
C TRP A 54 -14.32 6.10 10.06
N SER A 55 -14.35 7.13 10.92
CA SER A 55 -13.22 7.38 11.84
C SER A 55 -12.98 6.24 12.83
N LYS A 56 -14.04 5.53 13.24
CA LYS A 56 -13.89 4.32 14.07
C LYS A 56 -13.19 3.20 13.28
N GLY A 57 -13.55 3.03 12.01
CA GLY A 57 -12.88 2.09 11.11
C GLY A 57 -11.41 2.43 10.92
N VAL A 58 -11.09 3.71 10.65
CA VAL A 58 -9.73 4.22 10.53
C VAL A 58 -8.91 3.94 11.80
N ALA A 59 -9.47 4.18 12.99
CA ALA A 59 -8.78 3.90 14.25
C ALA A 59 -8.45 2.41 14.44
N ILE A 60 -9.36 1.52 14.07
CA ILE A 60 -9.13 0.06 14.14
C ILE A 60 -8.07 -0.34 13.13
N LEU A 61 -8.15 0.15 11.90
CA LEU A 61 -7.19 -0.15 10.83
C LEU A 61 -5.81 0.37 11.19
N PHE A 62 -5.71 1.58 11.75
CA PHE A 62 -4.46 2.15 12.25
C PHE A 62 -3.84 1.24 13.33
N ALA A 63 -4.62 0.86 14.35
CA ALA A 63 -4.12 -0.01 15.42
C ALA A 63 -3.65 -1.39 14.89
N THR A 64 -4.42 -1.99 13.98
CA THR A 64 -4.08 -3.28 13.35
C THR A 64 -2.83 -3.14 12.47
N GLY A 65 -2.73 -2.06 11.70
CA GLY A 65 -1.56 -1.74 10.87
C GLY A 65 -0.31 -1.53 11.71
N ALA A 66 -0.42 -0.78 12.80
CA ALA A 66 0.68 -0.53 13.75
C ALA A 66 1.25 -1.83 14.32
N VAL A 67 0.39 -2.70 14.85
CA VAL A 67 0.82 -3.98 15.44
C VAL A 67 1.45 -4.89 14.40
N SER A 68 0.79 -5.07 13.25
CA SER A 68 1.29 -5.95 12.20
C SER A 68 2.56 -5.41 11.53
N GLY A 69 2.70 -4.10 11.34
CA GLY A 69 3.90 -3.47 10.79
C GLY A 69 5.11 -3.57 11.73
N THR A 70 4.88 -3.36 13.03
CA THR A 70 5.92 -3.57 14.05
C THR A 70 6.38 -5.03 14.06
N MET A 71 5.45 -5.98 13.96
CA MET A 71 5.77 -7.40 13.89
C MET A 71 6.65 -7.71 12.66
N LEU A 72 6.31 -7.18 11.49
CA LEU A 72 7.12 -7.35 10.27
C LEU A 72 8.53 -6.82 10.41
N SER A 73 8.71 -5.68 11.08
CA SER A 73 10.04 -5.11 11.33
C SER A 73 10.90 -6.04 12.21
N PHE A 74 10.30 -6.66 13.22
CA PHE A 74 10.98 -7.68 14.03
C PHE A 74 11.26 -8.95 13.25
N GLU A 75 10.30 -9.46 12.48
CA GLU A 75 10.49 -10.65 11.64
C GLU A 75 11.62 -10.47 10.63
N LEU A 76 11.73 -9.30 9.99
CA LEU A 76 12.81 -9.03 9.06
C LEU A 76 14.18 -9.16 9.73
N GLY A 77 14.34 -8.62 10.93
CA GLY A 77 15.59 -8.72 11.70
C GLY A 77 15.88 -10.12 12.25
N LEU A 78 14.86 -10.83 12.75
CA LEU A 78 15.01 -12.12 13.39
C LEU A 78 15.12 -13.28 12.40
N LEU A 79 14.29 -13.27 11.34
CA LEU A 79 14.24 -14.36 10.38
C LEU A 79 15.33 -14.23 9.31
N PHE A 80 15.77 -12.99 9.01
CA PHE A 80 16.76 -12.73 7.95
C PHE A 80 17.96 -11.90 8.45
N PRO A 81 18.63 -12.29 9.55
CA PRO A 81 19.68 -11.49 10.18
C PRO A 81 20.89 -11.26 9.27
N LYS A 82 21.25 -12.26 8.43
CA LYS A 82 22.33 -12.11 7.44
C LYS A 82 22.02 -11.06 6.40
N PHE A 83 20.79 -11.02 5.91
CA PHE A 83 20.33 -9.99 4.98
C PHE A 83 20.36 -8.61 5.64
N MET A 84 19.79 -8.47 6.83
CA MET A 84 19.73 -7.19 7.54
C MET A 84 21.10 -6.66 7.96
N LYS A 85 22.08 -7.53 8.20
CA LYS A 85 23.46 -7.10 8.45
C LYS A 85 24.05 -6.29 7.30
N HIS A 86 23.70 -6.63 6.06
CA HIS A 86 24.18 -5.95 4.86
C HIS A 86 23.24 -4.84 4.38
N ALA A 87 21.96 -5.11 4.38
CA ALA A 87 20.94 -4.22 3.85
C ALA A 87 20.53 -3.11 4.84
N GLY A 88 20.57 -3.37 6.16
CA GLY A 88 20.15 -2.41 7.18
C GLY A 88 20.81 -1.04 7.08
N PRO A 89 22.15 -0.93 6.94
CA PRO A 89 22.82 0.35 6.75
C PRO A 89 22.41 1.09 5.48
N ILE A 90 21.92 0.38 4.46
CA ILE A 90 21.58 0.94 3.16
C ILE A 90 20.16 1.51 3.18
N PHE A 91 19.18 0.70 3.59
CA PHE A 91 17.77 1.14 3.56
C PHE A 91 17.14 1.39 4.94
N GLY A 92 17.92 1.49 5.99
CA GLY A 92 17.42 1.91 7.31
C GLY A 92 16.80 3.30 7.33
N MET A 93 17.23 4.20 6.44
CA MET A 93 16.69 5.55 6.32
C MET A 93 15.19 5.57 5.90
N PRO A 94 14.72 4.86 4.87
CA PRO A 94 13.30 4.75 4.57
C PRO A 94 12.44 4.30 5.76
N PHE A 95 12.89 3.31 6.52
CA PHE A 95 12.19 2.86 7.73
C PHE A 95 12.14 3.91 8.84
N SER A 96 13.21 4.69 9.02
CA SER A 96 13.23 5.78 10.00
C SER A 96 12.27 6.90 9.63
N LEU A 97 12.21 7.25 8.34
CA LEU A 97 11.28 8.24 7.82
C LEU A 97 9.83 7.74 7.85
N GLU A 98 9.62 6.46 7.57
CA GLU A 98 8.32 5.78 7.70
C GLU A 98 7.82 5.87 9.15
N GLY A 99 8.67 5.56 10.14
CA GLY A 99 8.34 5.73 11.55
C GLY A 99 7.92 7.17 11.88
N THR A 100 8.59 8.17 11.33
CA THR A 100 8.21 9.58 11.51
C THR A 100 6.83 9.88 10.91
N ALA A 101 6.55 9.40 9.69
CA ALA A 101 5.24 9.55 9.05
C ALA A 101 4.14 8.88 9.88
N PHE A 102 4.40 7.69 10.41
CA PHE A 102 3.51 6.97 11.30
C PHE A 102 3.21 7.72 12.61
N PHE A 103 4.21 8.36 13.23
CA PHE A 103 3.97 9.20 14.42
C PHE A 103 3.11 10.42 14.10
N ILE A 104 3.32 11.07 12.96
CA ILE A 104 2.47 12.18 12.51
C ILE A 104 1.03 11.68 12.31
N GLU A 105 0.85 10.51 11.71
CA GLU A 105 -0.45 9.87 11.52
C GLU A 105 -1.16 9.62 12.85
N ALA A 106 -0.45 9.04 13.82
CA ALA A 106 -0.98 8.76 15.16
C ALA A 106 -1.46 10.03 15.88
N ILE A 107 -0.64 11.08 15.87
CA ILE A 107 -0.95 12.36 16.50
C ILE A 107 -2.16 13.02 15.83
N ALA A 108 -2.16 13.06 14.49
CA ALA A 108 -3.25 13.63 13.72
C ALA A 108 -4.57 12.87 13.93
N LEU A 109 -4.50 11.53 13.98
CA LEU A 109 -5.66 10.68 14.27
C LEU A 109 -6.19 10.93 15.69
N GLY A 110 -5.31 11.07 16.68
CA GLY A 110 -5.69 11.42 18.06
C GLY A 110 -6.44 12.75 18.10
N PHE A 111 -5.92 13.79 17.45
CA PHE A 111 -6.60 15.09 17.35
C PHE A 111 -7.94 14.98 16.61
N PHE A 112 -8.02 14.16 15.58
CA PHE A 112 -9.26 13.96 14.84
C PHE A 112 -10.32 13.23 15.67
N LEU A 113 -9.95 12.15 16.38
CA LEU A 113 -10.91 11.36 17.16
C LEU A 113 -11.47 12.12 18.38
N TYR A 114 -10.60 12.87 19.08
CA TYR A 114 -10.94 13.53 20.34
C TYR A 114 -11.20 15.03 20.22
N GLY A 115 -11.03 15.59 19.02
CA GLY A 115 -11.11 17.04 18.76
C GLY A 115 -12.48 17.56 18.33
N TRP A 116 -13.50 16.70 18.20
CA TRP A 116 -14.87 17.14 17.87
C TRP A 116 -15.37 18.20 18.85
N ASP A 117 -15.88 19.30 18.29
CA ASP A 117 -16.40 20.45 19.04
C ASP A 117 -15.38 21.19 19.93
N LYS A 118 -14.07 20.79 19.91
CA LYS A 118 -12.98 21.42 20.68
C LYS A 118 -12.08 22.31 19.82
N PHE A 119 -11.93 21.96 18.55
CA PHE A 119 -11.06 22.68 17.62
C PHE A 119 -11.84 23.46 16.57
N ASN A 120 -11.14 24.40 15.94
CA ASN A 120 -11.67 25.03 14.71
C ASN A 120 -12.02 23.91 13.69
N LYS A 121 -13.18 24.04 13.05
CA LYS A 121 -13.72 23.03 12.13
C LYS A 121 -12.77 22.67 10.98
N TRP A 122 -12.04 23.67 10.45
CA TRP A 122 -11.08 23.46 9.37
C TRP A 122 -9.78 22.83 9.85
N PHE A 123 -9.30 23.20 11.04
CA PHE A 123 -8.17 22.52 11.66
C PHE A 123 -8.49 21.04 11.95
N HIS A 124 -9.68 20.77 12.47
CA HIS A 124 -10.15 19.40 12.69
C HIS A 124 -10.23 18.60 11.39
N TRP A 125 -10.74 19.21 10.30
CA TRP A 125 -10.72 18.60 8.97
C TRP A 125 -9.29 18.34 8.50
N PHE A 126 -8.40 19.30 8.66
CA PHE A 126 -6.99 19.16 8.28
C PHE A 126 -6.32 17.99 9.00
N CYS A 127 -6.60 17.78 10.30
CA CYS A 127 -6.11 16.60 11.01
C CYS A 127 -6.57 15.30 10.35
N GLY A 128 -7.84 15.18 9.96
CA GLY A 128 -8.33 14.00 9.25
C GLY A 128 -7.71 13.80 7.87
N PHE A 129 -7.45 14.88 7.14
CA PHE A 129 -6.74 14.84 5.86
C PHE A 129 -5.26 14.44 6.05
N LEU A 130 -4.60 14.96 7.09
CA LEU A 130 -3.21 14.67 7.42
C LEU A 130 -3.01 13.19 7.78
N VAL A 131 -3.98 12.52 8.42
CA VAL A 131 -3.95 11.06 8.62
C VAL A 131 -3.79 10.33 7.30
N GLY A 132 -4.56 10.71 6.26
CA GLY A 132 -4.43 10.09 4.94
C GLY A 132 -3.10 10.38 4.25
N VAL A 133 -2.63 11.62 4.33
CA VAL A 133 -1.35 12.02 3.71
C VAL A 133 -0.17 11.31 4.37
N SER A 134 -0.13 11.25 5.70
CA SER A 134 0.95 10.59 6.43
C SER A 134 0.92 9.06 6.25
N GLY A 135 -0.26 8.43 6.25
CA GLY A 135 -0.39 7.01 5.95
C GLY A 135 0.05 6.65 4.53
N LEU A 136 -0.31 7.48 3.53
CA LEU A 136 0.16 7.30 2.15
C LEU A 136 1.68 7.51 2.04
N ALA A 137 2.24 8.52 2.72
CA ALA A 137 3.67 8.77 2.76
C ALA A 137 4.44 7.60 3.40
N SER A 138 3.92 7.03 4.50
CA SER A 138 4.46 5.82 5.14
C SER A 138 4.54 4.66 4.14
N GLY A 139 3.44 4.37 3.42
CA GLY A 139 3.42 3.34 2.38
C GLY A 139 4.44 3.58 1.25
N ILE A 140 4.58 4.81 0.77
CA ILE A 140 5.56 5.19 -0.26
C ILE A 140 7.00 4.97 0.22
N LEU A 141 7.28 5.28 1.48
CA LEU A 141 8.61 5.10 2.09
C LEU A 141 8.96 3.61 2.27
N VAL A 142 8.01 2.80 2.72
CA VAL A 142 8.21 1.34 2.83
C VAL A 142 8.43 0.70 1.45
N VAL A 143 7.69 1.15 0.43
CA VAL A 143 7.90 0.67 -0.94
C VAL A 143 9.30 1.01 -1.47
N ALA A 144 9.95 2.06 -0.98
CA ALA A 144 11.34 2.34 -1.35
C ALA A 144 12.29 1.19 -0.98
N ALA A 145 12.10 0.55 0.18
CA ALA A 145 12.87 -0.64 0.57
C ALA A 145 12.57 -1.85 -0.34
N ASN A 146 11.29 -2.10 -0.65
CA ASN A 146 10.92 -3.15 -1.60
C ASN A 146 11.49 -2.89 -3.00
N ALA A 147 11.44 -1.66 -3.47
CA ALA A 147 11.99 -1.25 -4.75
C ALA A 147 13.51 -1.43 -4.79
N TRP A 148 14.21 -1.11 -3.70
CA TRP A 148 15.64 -1.34 -3.56
C TRP A 148 16.00 -2.84 -3.65
N MET A 149 15.24 -3.71 -3.00
CA MET A 149 15.45 -5.18 -3.13
C MET A 149 15.31 -5.67 -4.57
N ASN A 150 14.51 -4.98 -5.39
CA ASN A 150 14.34 -5.29 -6.81
C ASN A 150 15.36 -4.60 -7.72
N SER A 151 15.86 -3.43 -7.33
CA SER A 151 16.84 -2.62 -8.10
C SER A 151 17.86 -1.99 -7.13
N PRO A 152 18.79 -2.79 -6.57
CA PRO A 152 19.76 -2.32 -5.59
C PRO A 152 20.64 -1.20 -6.15
N SER A 153 20.80 -0.13 -5.39
CA SER A 153 21.63 1.03 -5.71
C SER A 153 22.10 1.75 -4.45
N GLY A 154 22.93 2.78 -4.58
CA GLY A 154 23.42 3.58 -3.46
C GLY A 154 24.55 2.91 -2.67
N PHE A 155 25.34 2.06 -3.31
CA PHE A 155 26.54 1.47 -2.73
C PHE A 155 27.48 0.95 -3.83
N ASP A 156 28.74 0.74 -3.45
CA ASP A 156 29.71 0.00 -4.24
C ASP A 156 29.91 -1.38 -3.63
N TYR A 157 29.93 -2.43 -4.46
CA TYR A 157 30.18 -3.79 -4.00
C TYR A 157 31.57 -4.24 -4.44
N VAL A 158 32.52 -4.29 -3.50
CA VAL A 158 33.91 -4.62 -3.77
C VAL A 158 34.40 -5.68 -2.78
N ASN A 159 34.91 -6.79 -3.29
CA ASN A 159 35.47 -7.88 -2.49
C ASN A 159 34.52 -8.42 -1.39
N GLY A 160 33.23 -8.55 -1.71
CA GLY A 160 32.22 -9.06 -0.77
C GLY A 160 31.74 -8.03 0.27
N LYS A 161 32.12 -6.75 0.14
CA LYS A 161 31.75 -5.69 1.08
C LYS A 161 30.98 -4.58 0.37
N TYR A 162 30.01 -4.02 1.07
CA TYR A 162 29.27 -2.83 0.67
C TYR A 162 30.03 -1.60 1.17
N LEU A 163 30.44 -0.73 0.26
CA LEU A 163 31.22 0.48 0.52
C LEU A 163 30.47 1.71 -0.04
N ASN A 164 30.87 2.90 0.38
CA ASN A 164 30.35 4.16 -0.13
C ASN A 164 28.81 4.22 -0.14
N ILE A 165 28.20 3.81 0.99
CA ILE A 165 26.74 3.71 1.13
C ILE A 165 26.13 5.12 1.08
N ASP A 166 25.19 5.32 0.13
CA ASP A 166 24.35 6.51 -0.01
C ASP A 166 22.87 6.10 0.18
N PRO A 167 22.30 6.28 1.40
CA PRO A 167 20.94 5.90 1.70
C PRO A 167 19.89 6.67 0.90
N ILE A 168 20.17 7.91 0.50
CA ILE A 168 19.24 8.71 -0.32
C ILE A 168 19.13 8.13 -1.71
N LYS A 169 20.27 7.80 -2.33
CA LYS A 169 20.29 7.14 -3.64
C LYS A 169 19.66 5.75 -3.58
N ALA A 170 19.86 5.02 -2.48
CA ALA A 170 19.20 3.75 -2.25
C ALA A 170 17.67 3.90 -2.16
N MET A 171 17.18 4.91 -1.42
CA MET A 171 15.77 5.18 -1.25
C MET A 171 15.11 5.57 -2.58
N PHE A 172 15.72 6.47 -3.35
CA PHE A 172 15.23 6.93 -4.67
C PHE A 172 15.82 6.10 -5.82
N ASN A 173 15.90 4.76 -5.63
CA ASN A 173 16.35 3.85 -6.68
C ASN A 173 15.44 3.90 -7.91
N GLU A 174 15.90 3.35 -9.04
CA GLU A 174 15.19 3.45 -10.32
C GLU A 174 13.81 2.76 -10.34
N ALA A 175 13.54 1.81 -9.44
CA ALA A 175 12.24 1.13 -9.35
C ALA A 175 11.25 1.84 -8.43
N TRP A 176 11.72 2.73 -7.55
CA TRP A 176 10.92 3.36 -6.50
C TRP A 176 9.69 4.06 -7.03
N PHE A 177 9.84 4.94 -8.00
CA PHE A 177 8.72 5.74 -8.51
C PHE A 177 7.61 4.87 -9.10
N SER A 178 7.96 3.93 -9.97
CA SER A 178 6.99 3.06 -10.65
C SER A 178 6.23 2.17 -9.67
N GLN A 179 6.94 1.62 -8.69
CA GLN A 179 6.31 0.76 -7.67
C GLN A 179 5.45 1.56 -6.70
N SER A 180 5.93 2.71 -6.21
CA SER A 180 5.17 3.58 -5.31
C SER A 180 3.90 4.14 -5.96
N LEU A 181 4.00 4.55 -7.23
CA LEU A 181 2.85 5.02 -7.99
C LEU A 181 1.80 3.92 -8.16
N HIS A 182 2.22 2.74 -8.64
CA HIS A 182 1.29 1.64 -8.87
C HIS A 182 0.65 1.14 -7.57
N MET A 183 1.43 1.00 -6.49
CA MET A 183 0.93 0.64 -5.17
C MET A 183 -0.12 1.63 -4.68
N SER A 184 0.17 2.94 -4.75
CA SER A 184 -0.77 3.98 -4.32
C SER A 184 -2.08 3.92 -5.09
N VAL A 185 -2.01 3.85 -6.42
CA VAL A 185 -3.19 3.77 -7.30
C VAL A 185 -4.00 2.51 -7.03
N ALA A 186 -3.33 1.35 -6.88
CA ALA A 186 -3.98 0.09 -6.55
C ALA A 186 -4.68 0.14 -5.19
N ALA A 187 -4.09 0.80 -4.19
CA ALA A 187 -4.71 0.99 -2.88
C ALA A 187 -6.00 1.81 -2.97
N PHE A 188 -6.02 2.89 -3.76
CA PHE A 188 -7.24 3.68 -4.01
C PHE A 188 -8.33 2.86 -4.70
N CYS A 189 -7.97 2.08 -5.71
CA CYS A 189 -8.87 1.19 -6.42
C CYS A 189 -9.48 0.15 -5.47
N ALA A 190 -8.64 -0.61 -4.78
CA ALA A 190 -9.05 -1.69 -3.90
C ALA A 190 -9.93 -1.19 -2.75
N THR A 191 -9.49 -0.14 -2.05
CA THR A 191 -10.23 0.42 -0.91
C THR A 191 -11.55 1.05 -1.36
N GLY A 192 -11.53 1.83 -2.44
CA GLY A 192 -12.72 2.47 -2.97
C GLY A 192 -13.82 1.45 -3.28
N PHE A 193 -13.49 0.39 -4.02
CA PHE A 193 -14.47 -0.64 -4.35
C PHE A 193 -14.83 -1.55 -3.18
N ALA A 194 -13.92 -1.86 -2.25
CA ALA A 194 -14.24 -2.63 -1.05
C ALA A 194 -15.26 -1.88 -0.17
N VAL A 195 -15.04 -0.58 0.08
CA VAL A 195 -15.97 0.26 0.84
C VAL A 195 -17.29 0.44 0.08
N ALA A 196 -17.26 0.63 -1.24
CA ALA A 196 -18.45 0.70 -2.07
C ALA A 196 -19.26 -0.61 -1.99
N GLY A 197 -18.60 -1.77 -2.10
CA GLY A 197 -19.23 -3.08 -1.98
C GLY A 197 -19.92 -3.28 -0.62
N LEU A 198 -19.26 -2.89 0.48
CA LEU A 198 -19.86 -2.93 1.81
C LEU A 198 -21.14 -2.09 1.89
N HIS A 199 -21.11 -0.86 1.39
CA HIS A 199 -22.29 0.00 1.43
C HIS A 199 -23.38 -0.45 0.44
N ALA A 200 -23.01 -1.02 -0.72
CA ALA A 200 -23.96 -1.65 -1.65
C ALA A 200 -24.71 -2.82 -0.99
N TYR A 201 -24.00 -3.67 -0.24
CA TYR A 201 -24.62 -4.75 0.51
C TYR A 201 -25.69 -4.25 1.50
N PHE A 202 -25.41 -3.17 2.24
CA PHE A 202 -26.41 -2.58 3.15
C PHE A 202 -27.57 -1.93 2.42
N LEU A 203 -27.34 -1.33 1.24
CA LEU A 203 -28.40 -0.81 0.37
C LEU A 203 -29.36 -1.93 -0.08
N LEU A 204 -28.82 -3.07 -0.51
CA LEU A 204 -29.61 -4.24 -0.89
C LEU A 204 -30.42 -4.81 0.28
N LYS A 205 -29.91 -4.68 1.51
CA LYS A 205 -30.64 -5.06 2.75
C LYS A 205 -31.66 -4.01 3.20
N GLY A 206 -31.84 -2.93 2.48
CA GLY A 206 -32.81 -1.86 2.82
C GLY A 206 -32.45 -1.04 4.06
N LYS A 207 -31.21 -1.12 4.55
CA LYS A 207 -30.78 -0.38 5.74
C LYS A 207 -30.44 1.05 5.39
N ASN A 208 -30.87 2.02 6.20
CA ASN A 208 -30.55 3.46 6.15
C ASN A 208 -30.10 3.96 4.76
N ARG A 209 -31.03 3.92 3.80
CA ARG A 209 -30.77 4.09 2.37
C ARG A 209 -29.98 5.35 2.04
N GLU A 210 -30.33 6.47 2.66
CA GLU A 210 -29.68 7.76 2.36
C GLU A 210 -28.22 7.80 2.85
N PHE A 211 -27.95 7.27 4.04
CA PHE A 211 -26.62 7.16 4.61
C PHE A 211 -25.71 6.29 3.71
N HIS A 212 -26.17 5.08 3.40
CA HIS A 212 -25.36 4.15 2.62
C HIS A 212 -25.21 4.60 1.15
N LEU A 213 -26.19 5.30 0.59
CA LEU A 213 -26.09 5.85 -0.76
C LEU A 213 -25.03 6.96 -0.86
N LYS A 214 -24.96 7.87 0.13
CA LYS A 214 -23.92 8.91 0.18
C LYS A 214 -22.52 8.29 0.35
N ALA A 215 -22.40 7.30 1.24
CA ALA A 215 -21.15 6.57 1.43
C ALA A 215 -20.71 5.82 0.17
N PHE A 216 -21.61 5.09 -0.47
CA PHE A 216 -21.36 4.38 -1.72
C PHE A 216 -20.86 5.33 -2.82
N ARG A 217 -21.54 6.48 -3.01
CA ARG A 217 -21.11 7.47 -4.02
C ARG A 217 -19.70 8.00 -3.79
N ILE A 218 -19.33 8.29 -2.53
CA ILE A 218 -17.96 8.71 -2.22
C ILE A 218 -16.99 7.59 -2.54
N ALA A 219 -17.24 6.38 -2.04
CA ALA A 219 -16.34 5.25 -2.22
C ALA A 219 -16.13 4.89 -3.70
N VAL A 220 -17.19 4.88 -4.51
CA VAL A 220 -17.12 4.63 -5.96
C VAL A 220 -16.27 5.66 -6.68
N ILE A 221 -16.34 6.95 -6.32
CA ILE A 221 -15.49 7.99 -6.93
C ILE A 221 -14.02 7.66 -6.71
N PHE A 222 -13.63 7.29 -5.48
CA PHE A 222 -12.25 6.89 -5.18
C PHE A 222 -11.84 5.59 -5.88
N GLY A 223 -12.76 4.61 -5.96
CA GLY A 223 -12.53 3.36 -6.69
C GLY A 223 -12.31 3.57 -8.19
N ILE A 224 -13.17 4.37 -8.83
CA ILE A 224 -13.05 4.71 -10.26
C ILE A 224 -11.77 5.50 -10.53
N PHE A 225 -11.43 6.48 -9.67
CA PHE A 225 -10.15 7.20 -9.79
C PHE A 225 -8.97 6.24 -9.82
N GLY A 226 -8.90 5.29 -8.87
CA GLY A 226 -7.89 4.25 -8.87
C GLY A 226 -7.95 3.35 -10.11
N ALA A 227 -9.15 2.89 -10.50
CA ALA A 227 -9.32 1.98 -11.63
C ALA A 227 -8.90 2.59 -12.98
N VAL A 228 -9.14 3.88 -13.18
CA VAL A 228 -8.72 4.59 -14.42
C VAL A 228 -7.21 4.77 -14.47
N LEU A 229 -6.57 5.00 -13.32
CA LEU A 229 -5.11 5.18 -13.25
C LEU A 229 -4.34 3.86 -13.17
N ALA A 230 -4.97 2.76 -12.77
CA ALA A 230 -4.30 1.47 -12.59
C ALA A 230 -3.64 0.94 -13.87
N PRO A 231 -4.29 0.94 -15.06
CA PRO A 231 -3.64 0.52 -16.30
C PRO A 231 -2.42 1.39 -16.65
N ILE A 232 -2.52 2.70 -16.45
CA ILE A 232 -1.43 3.64 -16.75
C ILE A 232 -0.23 3.39 -15.84
N SER A 233 -0.47 3.29 -14.54
CA SER A 233 0.59 3.01 -13.56
C SER A 233 1.15 1.59 -13.71
N GLY A 234 0.31 0.64 -14.12
CA GLY A 234 0.69 -0.74 -14.43
C GLY A 234 1.63 -0.83 -15.63
N ASP A 235 1.32 -0.11 -16.72
CA ASP A 235 2.20 -0.02 -17.90
C ASP A 235 3.58 0.55 -17.53
N VAL A 236 3.61 1.64 -16.73
CA VAL A 236 4.86 2.21 -16.23
C VAL A 236 5.65 1.18 -15.39
N ALA A 237 4.97 0.44 -14.52
CA ALA A 237 5.61 -0.59 -13.69
C ALA A 237 6.10 -1.77 -14.53
N ALA A 238 5.34 -2.25 -15.49
CA ALA A 238 5.70 -3.34 -16.40
C ALA A 238 6.93 -2.99 -17.25
N LYS A 239 6.95 -1.81 -17.87
CA LYS A 239 8.12 -1.30 -18.61
C LYS A 239 9.36 -1.19 -17.73
N SER A 240 9.18 -0.79 -16.48
CA SER A 240 10.24 -0.73 -15.48
C SER A 240 10.80 -2.13 -15.16
N VAL A 241 9.94 -3.14 -15.01
CA VAL A 241 10.35 -4.54 -14.80
C VAL A 241 11.02 -5.09 -16.05
N ALA A 242 10.45 -4.88 -17.24
CA ALA A 242 11.02 -5.32 -18.51
C ALA A 242 12.48 -4.85 -18.71
N LYS A 243 12.73 -3.58 -18.39
CA LYS A 243 14.06 -2.99 -18.53
C LYS A 243 15.08 -3.54 -17.53
N ARG A 244 14.69 -3.75 -16.27
CA ARG A 244 15.61 -4.03 -15.17
C ARG A 244 15.63 -5.50 -14.73
N GLN A 245 14.55 -6.21 -14.93
CA GLN A 245 14.38 -7.58 -14.47
C GLN A 245 13.70 -8.45 -15.55
N PRO A 246 14.30 -8.61 -16.74
CA PRO A 246 13.68 -9.34 -17.86
C PRO A 246 13.30 -10.78 -17.50
N ILE A 247 14.12 -11.47 -16.69
CA ILE A 247 13.82 -12.83 -16.20
C ILE A 247 12.58 -12.82 -15.31
N LYS A 248 12.39 -11.79 -14.48
CA LYS A 248 11.18 -11.66 -13.66
C LYS A 248 9.95 -11.42 -14.54
N LEU A 249 10.07 -10.61 -15.59
CA LEU A 249 8.99 -10.42 -16.55
C LEU A 249 8.62 -11.73 -17.24
N ALA A 250 9.61 -12.47 -17.75
CA ALA A 250 9.37 -13.78 -18.36
C ALA A 250 8.65 -14.75 -17.40
N ALA A 251 9.05 -14.78 -16.12
CA ALA A 251 8.36 -15.57 -15.11
C ALA A 251 6.92 -15.10 -14.84
N MET A 252 6.67 -13.79 -14.84
CA MET A 252 5.31 -13.23 -14.66
C MET A 252 4.38 -13.53 -15.83
N GLU A 253 4.93 -13.56 -17.06
CA GLU A 253 4.21 -13.86 -18.30
C GLU A 253 4.22 -15.37 -18.64
N ALA A 254 4.82 -16.21 -17.78
CA ALA A 254 4.97 -17.65 -17.98
C ALA A 254 5.68 -18.04 -19.30
N HIS A 255 6.67 -17.23 -19.72
CA HIS A 255 7.54 -17.53 -20.86
C HIS A 255 8.70 -18.41 -20.43
N PHE A 256 8.80 -19.60 -21.02
CA PHE A 256 9.84 -20.56 -20.76
C PHE A 256 11.01 -20.49 -21.77
N GLU A 257 10.75 -19.98 -22.98
CA GLU A 257 11.75 -19.85 -24.04
C GLU A 257 12.03 -18.38 -24.39
N THR A 258 13.25 -18.10 -24.84
CA THR A 258 13.64 -16.77 -25.30
C THR A 258 13.21 -16.59 -26.74
N GLU A 259 12.25 -15.68 -26.98
CA GLU A 259 11.76 -15.35 -28.33
C GLU A 259 11.56 -13.85 -28.53
N LYS A 260 11.54 -13.43 -29.80
CA LYS A 260 11.18 -12.06 -30.21
C LYS A 260 9.70 -12.00 -30.55
N GLY A 261 9.01 -10.97 -29.98
CA GLY A 261 7.58 -10.81 -30.25
C GLY A 261 6.73 -11.89 -29.57
N ALA A 262 7.16 -12.30 -28.37
CA ALA A 262 6.44 -13.26 -27.54
C ALA A 262 4.95 -12.91 -27.43
N SER A 263 4.09 -13.91 -27.57
CA SER A 263 2.64 -13.72 -27.49
C SER A 263 2.23 -13.39 -26.06
N PHE A 264 1.33 -12.43 -25.91
CA PHE A 264 0.72 -12.16 -24.60
C PHE A 264 -0.32 -13.25 -24.29
N LEU A 265 -0.12 -13.98 -23.19
CA LEU A 265 -1.03 -15.03 -22.75
C LEU A 265 -2.10 -14.43 -21.82
N ILE A 266 -3.37 -14.72 -22.11
CA ILE A 266 -4.49 -14.33 -21.26
C ILE A 266 -4.96 -15.56 -20.49
N GLY A 267 -4.65 -15.60 -19.20
CA GLY A 267 -4.96 -16.76 -18.35
C GLY A 267 -3.90 -17.86 -18.48
N GLY A 268 -4.28 -19.06 -18.08
CA GLY A 268 -3.43 -20.25 -18.16
C GLY A 268 -2.84 -20.68 -16.81
N ILE A 269 -2.44 -21.95 -16.75
CA ILE A 269 -1.77 -22.56 -15.60
C ILE A 269 -0.37 -22.99 -16.06
N PRO A 270 0.71 -22.38 -15.53
CA PRO A 270 2.07 -22.78 -15.90
C PRO A 270 2.38 -24.18 -15.35
N ASP A 271 2.97 -25.01 -16.19
CA ASP A 271 3.52 -26.33 -15.85
C ASP A 271 5.03 -26.25 -15.94
N GLU A 272 5.68 -26.05 -14.79
CA GLU A 272 7.16 -25.91 -14.72
C GLU A 272 7.93 -27.15 -15.19
N LYS A 273 7.32 -28.34 -15.09
CA LYS A 273 7.99 -29.59 -15.52
C LYS A 273 7.92 -29.79 -17.03
N ALA A 274 6.82 -29.37 -17.63
CA ALA A 274 6.62 -29.48 -19.07
C ALA A 274 7.09 -28.22 -19.82
N GLU A 275 7.46 -27.16 -19.09
CA GLU A 275 7.83 -25.83 -19.63
C GLU A 275 6.78 -25.28 -20.60
N THR A 276 5.50 -25.44 -20.22
CA THR A 276 4.34 -25.04 -21.03
C THR A 276 3.28 -24.37 -20.18
N VAL A 277 2.36 -23.67 -20.85
CA VAL A 277 1.16 -23.10 -20.21
C VAL A 277 -0.07 -23.86 -20.71
N LYS A 278 -0.82 -24.46 -19.77
CA LYS A 278 -2.09 -25.11 -20.07
C LYS A 278 -3.25 -24.11 -19.97
N TYR A 279 -4.18 -24.20 -20.88
CA TYR A 279 -5.40 -23.35 -20.90
C TYR A 279 -5.11 -21.83 -21.04
N GLY A 280 -4.01 -21.46 -21.67
CA GLY A 280 -3.65 -20.10 -22.04
C GLY A 280 -3.99 -19.77 -23.50
#